data_0adb8db20547691aae732d06610b62ef
#
_entry.id   0adb8db20547691aae732d06610b62ef
#
_cell.length_a   1.000
_cell.length_b   1.000
_cell.length_c   1.000
_cell.angle_alpha   90.00
_cell.angle_beta   90.00
_cell.angle_gamma   90.00
#
_symmetry.space_group_name_H-M   'P 1'
#
loop_
_entity.id
_entity.type
_entity.pdbx_description
1 polymer ?
#
loop_
_entity_poly.entity_id
_entity_poly.type
_entity_poly.pdbx_seq_one_letter_code
_entity_poly.pdbx_strand_id
1 'polypeptide(L)'
;MKRITALALSLIMILCAACVLAEDAGKNEIGTLKVGEAFSIQSRMPEGYTYMPVTETELNMVGILSAGAGKPAVTVSIAYNEEYADTERFNDVDEAVVEEIRDSFREADEEVTFEDLETAYGTRLLKVSGDGFVDIYTIYKGYELEFVMTGDSFTDADVQMMVDFISDMDFVTVE
;
A
#
# COMPACT_ATOMS: atom_id res chain seq x y z
N MET A 1 -20.02 -15.83 -5.94
CA MET A 1 -19.94 -14.46 -6.49
C MET A 1 -18.48 -14.23 -6.82
N LYS A 2 -18.16 -13.77 -8.03
CA LYS A 2 -16.76 -13.63 -8.47
C LYS A 2 -16.18 -12.40 -7.78
N ARG A 3 -15.27 -12.64 -6.84
CA ARG A 3 -14.45 -11.59 -6.24
C ARG A 3 -13.61 -10.98 -7.34
N ILE A 4 -13.77 -9.69 -7.55
CA ILE A 4 -12.90 -8.92 -8.44
C ILE A 4 -11.74 -8.45 -7.55
N THR A 5 -10.83 -9.35 -7.31
CA THR A 5 -9.49 -8.94 -6.90
C THR A 5 -8.90 -8.24 -8.12
N ALA A 6 -9.01 -6.93 -8.14
CA ALA A 6 -8.34 -6.12 -9.13
C ALA A 6 -6.85 -6.10 -8.80
N LEU A 7 -6.17 -7.21 -8.98
CA LEU A 7 -4.74 -7.21 -9.21
C LEU A 7 -4.52 -6.49 -10.53
N ALA A 8 -4.51 -5.17 -10.46
CA ALA A 8 -4.00 -4.34 -11.53
C ALA A 8 -2.48 -4.50 -11.58
N LEU A 9 -2.01 -5.67 -11.97
CA LEU A 9 -0.68 -5.86 -12.54
C LEU A 9 -0.64 -5.13 -13.88
N SER A 10 -0.88 -3.82 -13.86
CA SER A 10 -0.65 -2.96 -15.00
C SER A 10 0.81 -2.59 -15.00
N LEU A 11 1.49 -3.23 -15.91
CA LEU A 11 2.80 -2.86 -16.43
C LEU A 11 2.80 -1.37 -16.80
N ILE A 12 3.13 -0.51 -15.86
CA ILE A 12 3.35 0.91 -16.12
C ILE A 12 4.83 1.09 -16.38
N MET A 13 5.18 1.14 -17.66
CA MET A 13 6.46 1.71 -18.08
C MET A 13 6.44 3.20 -17.77
N ILE A 14 7.19 3.62 -16.79
CA ILE A 14 7.26 5.01 -16.36
C ILE A 14 8.37 5.72 -17.08
N LEU A 15 7.98 6.78 -17.77
CA LEU A 15 8.91 7.82 -18.20
C LEU A 15 9.44 8.56 -16.97
N CYS A 16 10.76 8.61 -16.86
CA CYS A 16 11.45 9.50 -15.93
C CYS A 16 11.14 10.96 -16.28
N ALA A 17 10.57 11.70 -15.35
CA ALA A 17 10.54 13.13 -15.42
C ALA A 17 10.67 13.77 -14.03
N ALA A 18 11.74 14.53 -13.91
CA ALA A 18 11.96 15.67 -13.03
C ALA A 18 11.85 15.45 -11.51
N CYS A 19 13.02 15.32 -10.89
CA CYS A 19 13.26 15.60 -9.48
C CYS A 19 12.87 17.04 -9.15
N VAL A 20 11.83 17.21 -8.36
CA VAL A 20 11.68 18.44 -7.57
C VAL A 20 12.07 18.07 -6.15
N LEU A 21 13.16 18.64 -5.67
CA LEU A 21 13.59 18.52 -4.28
C LEU A 21 12.58 19.25 -3.41
N ALA A 22 11.78 18.52 -2.67
CA ALA A 22 11.00 19.08 -1.58
C ALA A 22 11.77 18.85 -0.27
N GLU A 23 12.46 19.88 0.19
CA GLU A 23 12.88 20.00 1.58
C GLU A 23 11.64 20.36 2.40
N ASP A 24 10.93 19.36 2.92
CA ASP A 24 10.03 19.59 4.03
C ASP A 24 10.08 18.38 4.99
N ALA A 25 10.45 18.65 6.24
CA ALA A 25 10.54 17.64 7.29
C ALA A 25 9.15 17.24 7.83
N GLY A 26 8.06 17.66 7.16
CA GLY A 26 6.68 17.38 7.49
C GLY A 26 6.16 16.09 6.85
N LYS A 27 4.98 15.64 7.29
CA LYS A 27 4.23 14.61 6.60
C LYS A 27 3.59 15.18 5.35
N ASN A 28 3.64 14.41 4.25
CA ASN A 28 3.00 14.75 2.99
C ASN A 28 1.70 13.97 2.84
N GLU A 29 0.73 14.57 2.18
CA GLU A 29 -0.47 13.87 1.78
C GLU A 29 -0.12 12.84 0.69
N ILE A 30 -0.48 11.58 0.94
CA ILE A 30 -0.30 10.48 0.00
C ILE A 30 -1.63 9.98 -0.55
N GLY A 31 -2.73 10.50 -0.06
CA GLY A 31 -4.04 10.11 -0.55
C GLY A 31 -5.21 10.83 0.07
N THR A 32 -6.25 11.05 -0.77
CA THR A 32 -7.56 11.53 -0.33
C THR A 32 -8.63 10.60 -0.87
N LEU A 33 -9.46 10.05 0.02
CA LEU A 33 -10.57 9.18 -0.32
C LEU A 33 -11.89 9.82 0.08
N LYS A 34 -12.94 9.59 -0.74
CA LYS A 34 -14.27 10.14 -0.57
C LYS A 34 -15.35 9.08 -0.76
N VAL A 35 -15.42 8.12 0.18
CA VAL A 35 -16.51 7.14 0.18
C VAL A 35 -17.10 7.11 1.59
N GLY A 36 -18.32 7.62 1.74
CA GLY A 36 -18.99 7.74 3.03
C GLY A 36 -18.40 8.79 3.96
N GLU A 37 -17.14 8.66 4.29
CA GLU A 37 -16.32 9.65 4.99
C GLU A 37 -15.16 10.10 4.11
N ALA A 38 -14.87 11.39 4.12
CA ALA A 38 -13.67 11.92 3.46
C ALA A 38 -12.50 11.88 4.44
N PHE A 39 -11.40 11.29 4.06
CA PHE A 39 -10.15 11.38 4.81
C PHE A 39 -8.94 11.49 3.88
N SER A 40 -7.89 12.09 4.37
CA SER A 40 -6.59 12.08 3.72
C SER A 40 -5.64 11.17 4.46
N ILE A 41 -4.73 10.55 3.71
CA ILE A 41 -3.63 9.76 4.24
C ILE A 41 -2.37 10.61 4.17
N GLN A 42 -1.71 10.76 5.31
CA GLN A 42 -0.49 11.53 5.42
C GLN A 42 0.62 10.66 6.00
N SER A 43 1.80 10.72 5.40
CA SER A 43 2.99 10.07 5.90
C SER A 43 4.25 10.85 5.59
N ARG A 44 5.31 10.55 6.34
CA ARG A 44 6.63 11.09 6.04
C ARG A 44 7.27 10.30 4.91
N MET A 45 7.64 10.99 3.82
CA MET A 45 8.30 10.34 2.69
C MET A 45 9.63 9.69 3.15
N PRO A 46 9.88 8.45 2.74
CA PRO A 46 11.19 7.84 2.92
C PRO A 46 12.26 8.67 2.20
N GLU A 47 13.50 8.66 2.74
CA GLU A 47 14.59 9.45 2.18
C GLU A 47 14.83 9.12 0.71
N GLY A 48 14.78 10.16 -0.12
CA GLY A 48 14.98 10.07 -1.57
C GLY A 48 13.76 9.60 -2.36
N TYR A 49 12.60 9.43 -1.72
CA TYR A 49 11.33 9.15 -2.41
C TYR A 49 10.48 10.40 -2.58
N THR A 50 9.69 10.42 -3.64
CA THR A 50 8.64 11.40 -3.91
C THR A 50 7.35 10.67 -4.25
N TYR A 51 6.22 11.21 -3.81
CA TYR A 51 4.91 10.67 -4.14
C TYR A 51 4.32 11.37 -5.37
N MET A 52 3.83 10.58 -6.31
CA MET A 52 3.12 11.04 -7.50
C MET A 52 1.74 10.41 -7.55
N PRO A 53 0.66 11.18 -7.41
CA PRO A 53 -0.69 10.68 -7.64
C PRO A 53 -0.86 10.31 -9.13
N VAL A 54 -1.37 9.12 -9.39
CA VAL A 54 -1.60 8.62 -10.77
C VAL A 54 -3.07 8.66 -11.12
N THR A 55 -3.90 8.14 -10.24
CA THR A 55 -5.35 8.04 -10.47
C THR A 55 -6.07 8.19 -9.14
N GLU A 56 -7.14 8.98 -9.15
CA GLU A 56 -8.10 9.07 -8.06
C GLU A 56 -9.49 8.72 -8.61
N THR A 57 -10.22 7.86 -7.91
CA THR A 57 -11.60 7.51 -8.22
C THR A 57 -12.46 7.64 -6.96
N GLU A 58 -13.78 7.48 -7.08
CA GLU A 58 -14.67 7.51 -5.93
C GLU A 58 -14.43 6.37 -4.93
N LEU A 59 -13.84 5.26 -5.39
CA LEU A 59 -13.69 4.03 -4.61
C LEU A 59 -12.24 3.68 -4.28
N ASN A 60 -11.30 4.18 -5.06
CA ASN A 60 -9.89 3.88 -4.86
C ASN A 60 -8.99 5.04 -5.27
N MET A 61 -7.77 4.98 -4.79
CA MET A 61 -6.71 5.87 -5.19
C MET A 61 -5.47 5.06 -5.52
N VAL A 62 -4.76 5.50 -6.54
CA VAL A 62 -3.49 4.92 -6.93
C VAL A 62 -2.43 6.02 -7.02
N GLY A 63 -1.29 5.75 -6.43
CA GLY A 63 -0.15 6.65 -6.52
C GLY A 63 1.16 5.87 -6.58
N ILE A 64 2.24 6.56 -6.82
CA ILE A 64 3.56 5.96 -6.91
C ILE A 64 4.53 6.70 -5.99
N LEU A 65 5.23 5.95 -5.16
CA LEU A 65 6.45 6.42 -4.52
C LEU A 65 7.61 6.08 -5.45
N SER A 66 8.29 7.11 -5.91
CA SER A 66 9.42 6.97 -6.83
C SER A 66 10.70 7.48 -6.20
N ALA A 67 11.77 6.76 -6.40
CA ALA A 67 13.12 7.15 -6.01
C ALA A 67 14.05 7.08 -7.21
N GLY A 68 15.28 7.56 -7.03
CA GLY A 68 16.31 7.49 -8.06
C GLY A 68 16.70 6.05 -8.42
N ALA A 69 17.52 5.90 -9.45
CA ALA A 69 17.98 4.61 -9.94
C ALA A 69 18.56 3.72 -8.82
N GLY A 70 18.16 2.45 -8.82
CA GLY A 70 18.65 1.44 -7.88
C GLY A 70 17.82 1.29 -6.60
N LYS A 71 16.71 2.02 -6.49
CA LYS A 71 15.71 1.80 -5.43
C LYS A 71 14.40 1.29 -6.05
N PRO A 72 13.64 0.40 -5.36
CA PRO A 72 12.36 -0.07 -5.86
C PRO A 72 11.37 1.08 -6.02
N ALA A 73 10.54 1.02 -7.06
CA ALA A 73 9.34 1.84 -7.12
C ALA A 73 8.25 1.19 -6.25
N VAL A 74 7.40 2.02 -5.64
CA VAL A 74 6.29 1.54 -4.82
C VAL A 74 4.98 2.06 -5.40
N THR A 75 4.09 1.15 -5.80
CA THR A 75 2.71 1.50 -6.13
C THR A 75 1.88 1.48 -4.86
N VAL A 76 1.13 2.55 -4.63
CA VAL A 76 0.17 2.66 -3.53
C VAL A 76 -1.23 2.49 -4.10
N SER A 77 -1.96 1.49 -3.64
CA SER A 77 -3.35 1.24 -3.98
C SER A 77 -4.21 1.26 -2.73
N ILE A 78 -5.35 1.92 -2.80
CA ILE A 78 -6.29 2.03 -1.68
C ILE A 78 -7.69 1.86 -2.26
N ALA A 79 -8.39 0.82 -1.83
CA ALA A 79 -9.71 0.47 -2.32
C ALA A 79 -10.67 0.21 -1.15
N TYR A 80 -11.88 0.78 -1.23
CA TYR A 80 -12.94 0.45 -0.28
C TYR A 80 -13.50 -0.94 -0.59
N ASN A 81 -13.65 -1.75 0.47
CA ASN A 81 -14.27 -3.07 0.38
C ASN A 81 -15.42 -3.17 1.39
N GLU A 82 -16.66 -3.32 0.88
CA GLU A 82 -17.86 -3.43 1.71
C GLU A 82 -17.80 -4.62 2.69
N GLU A 83 -17.06 -5.66 2.39
CA GLU A 83 -16.87 -6.82 3.28
C GLU A 83 -16.14 -6.45 4.57
N TYR A 84 -15.35 -5.37 4.54
CA TYR A 84 -14.58 -4.86 5.68
C TYR A 84 -15.13 -3.54 6.25
N ALA A 85 -16.34 -3.13 5.86
CA ALA A 85 -16.92 -1.83 6.27
C ALA A 85 -16.91 -1.59 7.78
N ASP A 86 -17.09 -2.63 8.58
CA ASP A 86 -17.07 -2.60 10.05
C ASP A 86 -15.69 -2.88 10.66
N THR A 87 -14.65 -3.05 9.83
CA THR A 87 -13.29 -3.38 10.27
C THR A 87 -12.48 -2.10 10.48
N GLU A 88 -12.13 -1.79 11.72
CA GLU A 88 -11.29 -0.62 12.03
C GLU A 88 -9.83 -0.84 11.63
N ARG A 89 -9.28 -2.04 11.88
CA ARG A 89 -7.88 -2.37 11.61
C ARG A 89 -7.73 -3.83 11.20
N PHE A 90 -6.66 -4.13 10.49
CA PHE A 90 -6.34 -5.51 10.09
C PHE A 90 -6.14 -6.44 11.30
N ASN A 91 -5.78 -5.90 12.47
CA ASN A 91 -5.72 -6.64 13.73
C ASN A 91 -7.08 -7.21 14.17
N ASP A 92 -8.18 -6.59 13.74
CA ASP A 92 -9.55 -6.98 14.14
C ASP A 92 -10.14 -8.02 13.18
N VAL A 93 -9.40 -8.42 12.15
CA VAL A 93 -9.82 -9.40 11.14
C VAL A 93 -9.59 -10.82 11.65
N ASP A 94 -10.64 -11.66 11.56
CA ASP A 94 -10.54 -13.08 11.92
C ASP A 94 -9.51 -13.82 11.05
N GLU A 95 -8.75 -14.74 11.64
CA GLU A 95 -7.71 -15.50 10.92
C GLU A 95 -8.26 -16.30 9.73
N ALA A 96 -9.52 -16.71 9.76
CA ALA A 96 -10.17 -17.36 8.62
C ALA A 96 -10.29 -16.41 7.42
N VAL A 97 -10.59 -15.14 7.67
CA VAL A 97 -10.65 -14.10 6.62
C VAL A 97 -9.25 -13.76 6.13
N VAL A 98 -8.25 -13.71 7.03
CA VAL A 98 -6.85 -13.52 6.62
C VAL A 98 -6.39 -14.64 5.70
N GLU A 99 -6.80 -15.89 5.94
CA GLU A 99 -6.47 -17.00 5.04
C GLU A 99 -7.21 -16.89 3.69
N GLU A 100 -8.44 -16.38 3.67
CA GLU A 100 -9.13 -16.07 2.41
C GLU A 100 -8.41 -14.96 1.62
N ILE A 101 -7.85 -13.95 2.30
CA ILE A 101 -7.00 -12.94 1.66
C ILE A 101 -5.76 -13.59 1.05
N ARG A 102 -5.06 -14.47 1.80
CA ARG A 102 -3.91 -15.21 1.28
C ARG A 102 -4.28 -16.07 0.07
N ASP A 103 -5.44 -16.73 0.10
CA ASP A 103 -5.92 -17.52 -1.03
C ASP A 103 -6.18 -16.66 -2.27
N SER A 104 -6.69 -15.44 -2.10
CA SER A 104 -6.88 -14.53 -3.24
C SER A 104 -5.56 -14.12 -3.92
N PHE A 105 -4.49 -13.96 -3.14
CA PHE A 105 -3.14 -13.75 -3.71
C PHE A 105 -2.61 -15.00 -4.42
N ARG A 106 -2.81 -16.20 -3.85
CA ARG A 106 -2.42 -17.48 -4.48
C ARG A 106 -3.18 -17.74 -5.79
N GLU A 107 -4.43 -17.31 -5.89
CA GLU A 107 -5.19 -17.41 -7.15
C GLU A 107 -4.60 -16.54 -8.28
N ALA A 108 -3.92 -15.46 -7.91
CA ALA A 108 -3.26 -14.59 -8.88
C ALA A 108 -1.84 -15.06 -9.25
N ASP A 109 -1.11 -15.61 -8.27
CA ASP A 109 0.22 -16.17 -8.45
C ASP A 109 0.42 -17.31 -7.44
N GLU A 110 0.53 -18.56 -7.91
CA GLU A 110 0.67 -19.76 -7.06
C GLU A 110 2.01 -19.82 -6.31
N GLU A 111 3.01 -19.05 -6.71
CA GLU A 111 4.37 -19.08 -6.14
C GLU A 111 4.59 -18.04 -5.03
N VAL A 112 3.55 -17.27 -4.65
CA VAL A 112 3.70 -16.27 -3.59
C VAL A 112 3.91 -16.88 -2.21
N THR A 113 4.69 -16.18 -1.41
CA THR A 113 4.94 -16.51 0.01
C THR A 113 4.43 -15.41 0.92
N PHE A 114 4.09 -15.76 2.16
CA PHE A 114 3.47 -14.85 3.12
C PHE A 114 4.27 -14.76 4.41
N GLU A 115 4.32 -13.57 4.96
CA GLU A 115 4.89 -13.28 6.27
C GLU A 115 4.01 -12.27 6.99
N ASP A 116 3.64 -12.55 8.25
CA ASP A 116 2.98 -11.56 9.10
C ASP A 116 4.03 -10.60 9.65
N LEU A 117 3.81 -9.31 9.45
CA LEU A 117 4.64 -8.24 9.98
C LEU A 117 3.82 -7.38 10.96
N GLU A 118 4.52 -6.59 11.76
CA GLU A 118 3.90 -5.66 12.68
C GLU A 118 4.66 -4.32 12.66
N THR A 119 3.91 -3.22 12.63
CA THR A 119 4.50 -1.90 12.75
C THR A 119 4.98 -1.62 14.17
N ALA A 120 5.77 -0.58 14.36
CA ALA A 120 6.21 -0.12 15.69
C ALA A 120 5.05 0.22 16.64
N TYR A 121 3.86 0.45 16.14
CA TYR A 121 2.63 0.74 16.91
C TYR A 121 1.67 -0.45 17.03
N GLY A 122 2.13 -1.65 16.66
CA GLY A 122 1.34 -2.88 16.78
C GLY A 122 0.28 -3.08 15.70
N THR A 123 0.37 -2.38 14.57
CA THR A 123 -0.52 -2.61 13.44
C THR A 123 -0.05 -3.83 12.66
N ARG A 124 -0.94 -4.81 12.49
CA ARG A 124 -0.67 -6.01 11.68
C ARG A 124 -0.57 -5.65 10.20
N LEU A 125 0.41 -6.23 9.53
CA LEU A 125 0.61 -6.16 8.09
C LEU A 125 0.79 -7.57 7.54
N LEU A 126 0.36 -7.80 6.31
CA LEU A 126 0.65 -9.04 5.58
C LEU A 126 1.65 -8.71 4.47
N LYS A 127 2.85 -9.29 4.55
CA LYS A 127 3.81 -9.24 3.45
C LYS A 127 3.55 -10.40 2.51
N VAL A 128 3.40 -10.08 1.23
CA VAL A 128 3.28 -11.03 0.14
C VAL A 128 4.49 -10.87 -0.76
N SER A 129 5.22 -11.95 -1.03
CA SER A 129 6.40 -11.90 -1.89
C SER A 129 6.25 -12.87 -3.05
N GLY A 130 6.45 -12.37 -4.27
CA GLY A 130 6.46 -13.12 -5.51
C GLY A 130 7.66 -12.79 -6.37
N ASP A 131 7.66 -13.26 -7.62
CA ASP A 131 8.75 -12.97 -8.57
C ASP A 131 8.69 -11.51 -9.00
N GLY A 132 9.72 -10.75 -8.65
CA GLY A 132 9.85 -9.32 -9.00
C GLY A 132 8.97 -8.36 -8.23
N PHE A 133 8.31 -8.79 -7.15
CA PHE A 133 7.54 -7.89 -6.28
C PHE A 133 7.53 -8.29 -4.80
N VAL A 134 7.30 -7.29 -3.97
CA VAL A 134 6.88 -7.45 -2.56
C VAL A 134 5.70 -6.52 -2.32
N ASP A 135 4.58 -7.05 -1.85
CA ASP A 135 3.41 -6.29 -1.44
C ASP A 135 3.30 -6.29 0.08
N ILE A 136 3.03 -5.11 0.64
CA ILE A 136 2.67 -4.95 2.05
C ILE A 136 1.20 -4.54 2.10
N TYR A 137 0.38 -5.47 2.55
CA TYR A 137 -1.07 -5.33 2.63
C TYR A 137 -1.53 -5.04 4.06
N THR A 138 -2.54 -4.19 4.20
CA THR A 138 -3.26 -3.96 5.46
C THR A 138 -4.69 -3.48 5.23
N ILE A 139 -5.51 -3.45 6.28
CA ILE A 139 -6.87 -2.92 6.26
C ILE A 139 -7.00 -1.80 7.29
N TYR A 140 -7.66 -0.71 6.88
CA TYR A 140 -8.00 0.39 7.76
C TYR A 140 -9.39 0.96 7.40
N LYS A 141 -10.34 0.95 8.36
CA LYS A 141 -11.70 1.50 8.23
C LYS A 141 -12.43 1.05 6.95
N GLY A 142 -12.38 -0.24 6.65
CA GLY A 142 -13.00 -0.79 5.45
C GLY A 142 -12.21 -0.59 4.16
N TYR A 143 -11.05 0.04 4.21
CA TYR A 143 -10.17 0.18 3.05
C TYR A 143 -9.06 -0.84 3.08
N GLU A 144 -8.86 -1.50 1.95
CA GLU A 144 -7.67 -2.30 1.67
C GLU A 144 -6.57 -1.37 1.16
N LEU A 145 -5.41 -1.47 1.77
CA LEU A 145 -4.23 -0.69 1.40
C LEU A 145 -3.13 -1.66 0.97
N GLU A 146 -2.61 -1.46 -0.23
CA GLU A 146 -1.54 -2.25 -0.82
C GLU A 146 -0.37 -1.33 -1.19
N PHE A 147 0.84 -1.75 -0.81
CA PHE A 147 2.09 -1.05 -1.08
C PHE A 147 3.02 -1.98 -1.82
N VAL A 148 2.91 -2.01 -3.14
CA VAL A 148 3.60 -2.96 -4.00
C VAL A 148 4.95 -2.39 -4.44
N MET A 149 6.03 -2.93 -3.90
CA MET A 149 7.38 -2.68 -4.40
C MET A 149 7.64 -3.56 -5.62
N THR A 150 8.18 -2.99 -6.69
CA THR A 150 8.59 -3.72 -7.90
C THR A 150 10.05 -3.47 -8.22
N GLY A 151 10.76 -4.52 -8.64
CA GLY A 151 12.19 -4.45 -8.95
C GLY A 151 12.82 -5.82 -9.14
N ASP A 152 14.10 -5.84 -9.48
CA ASP A 152 14.84 -7.10 -9.72
C ASP A 152 15.22 -7.82 -8.41
N SER A 153 15.28 -7.10 -7.29
CA SER A 153 15.58 -7.66 -5.97
C SER A 153 15.18 -6.68 -4.87
N PHE A 154 14.84 -7.23 -3.70
CA PHE A 154 14.47 -6.48 -2.49
C PHE A 154 15.36 -6.92 -1.34
N THR A 155 15.74 -5.95 -0.51
CA THR A 155 16.48 -6.20 0.73
C THR A 155 15.56 -6.08 1.93
N ASP A 156 15.94 -6.66 3.07
CA ASP A 156 15.22 -6.47 4.33
C ASP A 156 15.10 -4.98 4.70
N ALA A 157 16.09 -4.16 4.30
CA ALA A 157 16.05 -2.71 4.52
C ALA A 157 14.97 -2.01 3.68
N ASP A 158 14.69 -2.48 2.45
CA ASP A 158 13.60 -1.95 1.62
C ASP A 158 12.24 -2.29 2.23
N VAL A 159 12.08 -3.52 2.71
CA VAL A 159 10.86 -3.96 3.40
C VAL A 159 10.68 -3.15 4.69
N GLN A 160 11.73 -3.01 5.52
CA GLN A 160 11.66 -2.23 6.75
C GLN A 160 11.33 -0.76 6.50
N MET A 161 11.91 -0.16 5.47
CA MET A 161 11.59 1.21 5.05
C MET A 161 10.09 1.36 4.74
N MET A 162 9.48 0.37 4.10
CA MET A 162 8.04 0.40 3.80
C MET A 162 7.20 0.20 5.06
N VAL A 163 7.59 -0.70 5.97
CA VAL A 163 6.93 -0.89 7.27
C VAL A 163 7.00 0.41 8.09
N ASP A 164 8.14 1.10 8.10
CA ASP A 164 8.31 2.38 8.80
C ASP A 164 7.44 3.48 8.17
N PHE A 165 7.36 3.53 6.84
CA PHE A 165 6.50 4.45 6.12
C PHE A 165 5.01 4.25 6.48
N ILE A 166 4.55 2.99 6.51
CA ILE A 166 3.18 2.64 6.91
C ILE A 166 2.96 2.95 8.40
N SER A 167 3.94 2.69 9.25
CA SER A 167 3.91 3.03 10.68
C SER A 167 3.71 4.52 10.94
N ASP A 168 4.23 5.38 10.06
CA ASP A 168 4.16 6.84 10.19
C ASP A 168 2.88 7.44 9.55
N MET A 169 2.01 6.60 8.98
CA MET A 169 0.77 7.06 8.33
C MET A 169 -0.26 7.55 9.34
N ASP A 170 -0.79 8.72 9.06
CA ASP A 170 -1.96 9.28 9.73
C ASP A 170 -3.13 9.36 8.76
N PHE A 171 -4.31 9.00 9.26
CA PHE A 171 -5.59 9.15 8.56
C PHE A 171 -6.32 10.36 9.14
N VAL A 172 -6.36 11.42 8.36
CA VAL A 172 -6.89 12.72 8.77
C VAL A 172 -8.25 12.94 8.10
N THR A 173 -9.29 13.15 8.90
CA THR A 173 -10.63 13.50 8.36
C THR A 173 -10.55 14.83 7.62
N VAL A 174 -11.06 14.86 6.40
CA VAL A 174 -11.15 16.07 5.58
C VAL A 174 -12.54 16.67 5.81
N GLU A 175 -12.60 17.91 6.33
CA GLU A 175 -13.82 18.66 6.53
C GLU A 175 -14.40 19.23 5.21
#